data_b2454cb0edd808caeac2e79515b5ffa6
#
_entry.id   b2454cb0edd808caeac2e79515b5ffa6
#
_cell.length_a   1.000
_cell.length_b   1.000
_cell.length_c   1.000
_cell.angle_alpha   90.00
_cell.angle_beta   90.00
_cell.angle_gamma   90.00
#
_symmetry.space_group_name_H-M   'P 1'
#
loop_
_entity.id
_entity.type
_entity.pdbx_description
1 polymer ?
#
loop_
_entity_poly.entity_id
_entity_poly.type
_entity_poly.pdbx_seq_one_letter_code
_entity_poly.pdbx_strand_id
1 'polypeptide(L)'
;MRYVGVDGCKAGWFAVMLRGDGDREVEVFADVSSLWKKHSSAAAILIDIPIGLREGGHEERKCDREARRVLGPPRASSVFPAPCRPAIHAGSYREASDINKRMTGRGLSLQTWSIARKICEVDELLLSERAARLRVREIHPEICFRAFAGHSMRHSKKRAEGRLERTRVLESIYSGTPGVPEDARSAYRCREVATDDILDALVAAVTAMVGREGLGSIPETAEFDSRGLRMEMVYCGRDIGPAH
;
A
#
# COMPACT_ATOMS: atom_id res chain seq x y z
N MET A 1 -19.55 -10.12 1.53
CA MET A 1 -18.35 -9.91 0.70
C MET A 1 -17.17 -9.67 1.60
N ARG A 2 -15.95 -10.05 1.19
CA ARG A 2 -14.70 -9.87 1.93
C ARG A 2 -13.86 -8.78 1.27
N TYR A 3 -13.28 -7.89 2.08
CA TYR A 3 -12.41 -6.78 1.68
C TYR A 3 -11.12 -6.90 2.47
N VAL A 4 -9.98 -6.87 1.80
CA VAL A 4 -8.68 -7.15 2.43
C VAL A 4 -7.77 -5.95 2.24
N GLY A 5 -7.18 -5.49 3.33
CA GLY A 5 -6.11 -4.51 3.33
C GLY A 5 -4.81 -5.15 3.80
N VAL A 6 -3.71 -4.84 3.14
CA VAL A 6 -2.43 -5.53 3.34
C VAL A 6 -1.30 -4.52 3.46
N ASP A 7 -0.44 -4.73 4.44
CA ASP A 7 0.83 -4.01 4.57
C ASP A 7 1.99 -4.98 4.81
N GLY A 8 3.16 -4.58 4.37
CA GLY A 8 4.40 -5.32 4.58
C GLY A 8 4.93 -5.14 6.01
N CYS A 9 4.96 -6.20 6.81
CA CYS A 9 5.53 -6.20 8.15
C CYS A 9 6.85 -6.98 8.23
N LYS A 10 7.49 -7.00 9.41
CA LYS A 10 8.75 -7.73 9.62
C LYS A 10 8.59 -9.25 9.51
N ALA A 11 7.42 -9.77 9.89
CA ALA A 11 7.12 -11.20 9.83
C ALA A 11 6.63 -11.67 8.43
N GLY A 12 6.42 -10.74 7.49
CA GLY A 12 5.92 -11.04 6.15
C GLY A 12 4.89 -10.00 5.71
N TRP A 13 3.65 -10.42 5.49
CA TRP A 13 2.53 -9.58 5.08
C TRP A 13 1.43 -9.61 6.14
N PHE A 14 1.11 -8.47 6.72
CA PHE A 14 0.00 -8.34 7.65
C PHE A 14 -1.26 -7.97 6.88
N ALA A 15 -2.31 -8.76 7.06
CA ALA A 15 -3.59 -8.56 6.41
C ALA A 15 -4.71 -8.31 7.43
N VAL A 16 -5.57 -7.36 7.12
CA VAL A 16 -6.85 -7.11 7.79
C VAL A 16 -7.96 -7.47 6.80
N MET A 17 -8.81 -8.43 7.15
CA MET A 17 -9.99 -8.78 6.38
C MET A 17 -11.24 -8.24 7.09
N LEU A 18 -12.07 -7.50 6.37
CA LEU A 18 -13.35 -6.98 6.82
C LEU A 18 -14.50 -7.58 6.02
N ARG A 19 -15.63 -7.84 6.70
CA ARG A 19 -16.90 -8.22 6.08
C ARG A 19 -17.96 -7.15 6.31
N GLY A 20 -18.91 -7.11 5.40
CA GLY A 20 -20.03 -6.16 5.49
C GLY A 20 -20.99 -6.38 6.68
N ASP A 21 -20.91 -7.52 7.34
CA ASP A 21 -21.65 -7.89 8.55
C ASP A 21 -20.95 -7.53 9.87
N GLY A 22 -19.79 -6.87 9.78
CA GLY A 22 -19.00 -6.46 10.93
C GLY A 22 -17.95 -7.48 11.39
N ASP A 23 -17.91 -8.66 10.77
CA ASP A 23 -16.88 -9.68 11.04
C ASP A 23 -15.51 -9.21 10.51
N ARG A 24 -14.45 -9.50 11.27
CA ARG A 24 -13.08 -9.14 10.93
C ARG A 24 -12.10 -10.26 11.28
N GLU A 25 -11.02 -10.30 10.57
CA GLU A 25 -9.91 -11.24 10.80
C GLU A 25 -8.58 -10.53 10.56
N VAL A 26 -7.58 -10.84 11.34
CA VAL A 26 -6.20 -10.38 11.15
C VAL A 26 -5.25 -11.57 11.03
N GLU A 27 -4.32 -11.52 10.08
CA GLU A 27 -3.40 -12.62 9.87
C GLU A 27 -2.07 -12.15 9.26
N VAL A 28 -1.00 -12.85 9.61
CA VAL A 28 0.34 -12.68 9.00
C VAL A 28 0.61 -13.83 8.04
N PHE A 29 1.00 -13.49 6.83
CA PHE A 29 1.41 -14.42 5.78
C PHE A 29 2.91 -14.29 5.53
N ALA A 30 3.58 -15.44 5.37
CA ALA A 30 5.01 -15.46 5.09
C ALA A 30 5.34 -14.86 3.70
N ASP A 31 4.43 -15.03 2.74
CA ASP A 31 4.54 -14.56 1.36
C ASP A 31 3.17 -14.16 0.79
N VAL A 32 3.20 -13.37 -0.29
CA VAL A 32 1.98 -12.88 -0.93
C VAL A 32 1.17 -13.99 -1.65
N SER A 33 1.81 -15.09 -2.02
CA SER A 33 1.13 -16.23 -2.68
C SER A 33 0.22 -16.96 -1.71
N SER A 34 0.66 -17.14 -0.46
CA SER A 34 -0.15 -17.69 0.63
C SER A 34 -1.35 -16.80 0.96
N LEU A 35 -1.13 -15.48 1.00
CA LEU A 35 -2.19 -14.48 1.16
C LEU A 35 -3.20 -14.58 0.00
N TRP A 36 -2.74 -14.62 -1.23
CA TRP A 36 -3.60 -14.75 -2.41
C TRP A 36 -4.43 -16.04 -2.37
N LYS A 37 -3.83 -17.19 -2.06
CA LYS A 37 -4.55 -18.47 -1.94
C LYS A 37 -5.72 -18.38 -0.98
N LYS A 38 -5.54 -17.76 0.21
CA LYS A 38 -6.59 -17.61 1.22
C LYS A 38 -7.67 -16.60 0.78
N HIS A 39 -7.26 -15.50 0.17
CA HIS A 39 -8.15 -14.37 -0.11
C HIS A 39 -8.49 -14.18 -1.59
N SER A 40 -8.21 -15.14 -2.47
CA SER A 40 -8.48 -15.07 -3.92
C SER A 40 -9.94 -14.81 -4.29
N SER A 41 -10.89 -15.13 -3.40
CA SER A 41 -12.33 -14.85 -3.53
C SER A 41 -12.78 -13.52 -2.92
N ALA A 42 -11.88 -12.70 -2.38
CA ALA A 42 -12.21 -11.38 -1.87
C ALA A 42 -12.70 -10.46 -3.00
N ALA A 43 -13.59 -9.53 -2.67
CA ALA A 43 -14.08 -8.53 -3.62
C ALA A 43 -12.96 -7.58 -4.06
N ALA A 44 -12.08 -7.20 -3.13
CA ALA A 44 -10.90 -6.41 -3.38
C ALA A 44 -9.80 -6.73 -2.34
N ILE A 45 -8.55 -6.65 -2.77
CA ILE A 45 -7.34 -6.71 -1.94
C ILE A 45 -6.55 -5.44 -2.24
N LEU A 46 -6.46 -4.54 -1.26
CA LEU A 46 -5.67 -3.31 -1.39
C LEU A 46 -4.38 -3.46 -0.60
N ILE A 47 -3.25 -3.20 -1.25
CA ILE A 47 -1.92 -3.48 -0.71
C ILE A 47 -1.03 -2.24 -0.76
N ASP A 48 -0.32 -1.95 0.35
CA ASP A 48 0.68 -0.86 0.42
C ASP A 48 2.02 -1.33 -0.14
N ILE A 49 2.07 -1.46 -1.45
CA ILE A 49 3.30 -1.79 -2.19
C ILE A 49 3.17 -1.30 -3.64
N PRO A 50 4.24 -0.78 -4.26
CA PRO A 50 4.22 -0.40 -5.67
C PRO A 50 3.83 -1.54 -6.61
N ILE A 51 2.80 -1.31 -7.44
CA ILE A 51 2.35 -2.21 -8.52
C ILE A 51 2.58 -1.54 -9.88
N GLY A 52 3.05 -2.32 -10.85
CA GLY A 52 3.45 -1.80 -12.15
C GLY A 52 4.75 -1.01 -12.06
N LEU A 53 5.75 -1.49 -12.77
CA LEU A 53 7.12 -0.98 -12.70
C LEU A 53 7.60 -0.58 -14.08
N ARG A 54 8.35 0.52 -14.16
CA ARG A 54 9.06 0.88 -15.37
C ARG A 54 10.26 -0.05 -15.59
N GLU A 55 10.54 -0.41 -16.82
CA GLU A 55 11.78 -1.14 -17.16
C GLU A 55 13.01 -0.24 -17.06
N GLY A 56 12.83 1.07 -17.24
CA GLY A 56 13.85 2.10 -17.17
C GLY A 56 13.32 3.46 -17.64
N GLY A 57 14.22 4.39 -17.95
CA GLY A 57 13.89 5.75 -18.34
C GLY A 57 13.97 6.74 -17.18
N HIS A 58 14.13 8.04 -17.50
CA HIS A 58 14.33 9.08 -16.48
C HIS A 58 13.05 9.49 -15.76
N GLU A 59 11.89 9.12 -16.29
CA GLU A 59 10.61 9.48 -15.70
C GLU A 59 10.21 8.50 -14.59
N GLU A 60 9.70 9.04 -13.50
CA GLU A 60 9.05 8.27 -12.45
C GLU A 60 7.63 7.84 -12.88
N ARG A 61 7.05 6.87 -12.18
CA ARG A 61 5.63 6.55 -12.33
C ARG A 61 4.80 7.83 -12.04
N LYS A 62 3.80 8.08 -12.87
CA LYS A 62 2.94 9.26 -12.71
C LYS A 62 2.22 9.26 -11.37
N CYS A 63 1.78 8.09 -10.90
CA CYS A 63 1.13 7.93 -9.59
C CYS A 63 2.03 8.40 -8.44
N ASP A 64 3.32 8.05 -8.41
CA ASP A 64 4.25 8.48 -7.35
C ASP A 64 4.41 10.01 -7.34
N ARG A 65 4.55 10.60 -8.51
CA ARG A 65 4.74 12.05 -8.68
C ARG A 65 3.49 12.84 -8.29
N GLU A 66 2.32 12.39 -8.70
CA GLU A 66 1.05 13.04 -8.37
C GLU A 66 0.67 12.84 -6.90
N ALA A 67 0.87 11.63 -6.35
CA ALA A 67 0.65 11.38 -4.93
C ALA A 67 1.47 12.32 -4.03
N ARG A 68 2.75 12.58 -4.39
CA ARG A 68 3.56 13.59 -3.66
C ARG A 68 2.97 14.99 -3.73
N ARG A 69 2.41 15.40 -4.88
CA ARG A 69 1.75 16.71 -5.02
C ARG A 69 0.48 16.79 -4.19
N VAL A 70 -0.32 15.73 -4.22
CA VAL A 70 -1.55 15.62 -3.41
C VAL A 70 -1.22 15.72 -1.94
N LEU A 71 -0.25 14.96 -1.45
CA LEU A 71 0.09 14.95 -0.01
C LEU A 71 0.70 16.26 0.47
N GLY A 72 1.52 16.92 -0.36
CA GLY A 72 2.24 18.12 0.05
C GLY A 72 3.16 17.90 1.26
N PRO A 73 3.89 18.96 1.71
CA PRO A 73 4.67 18.89 2.95
C PRO A 73 3.77 18.74 4.18
N PRO A 74 4.16 17.97 5.19
CA PRO A 74 5.40 17.18 5.27
C PRO A 74 5.23 15.72 4.80
N ARG A 75 4.08 15.34 4.22
CA ARG A 75 3.77 13.94 3.89
C ARG A 75 4.27 13.48 2.52
N ALA A 76 4.59 14.40 1.61
CA ALA A 76 5.12 14.05 0.29
C ALA A 76 6.33 13.09 0.33
N SER A 77 7.18 13.21 1.34
CA SER A 77 8.35 12.34 1.54
C SER A 77 8.02 10.88 1.87
N SER A 78 6.76 10.55 2.17
CA SER A 78 6.34 9.16 2.38
C SER A 78 6.23 8.38 1.06
N VAL A 79 6.03 9.09 -0.06
CA VAL A 79 5.97 8.49 -1.39
C VAL A 79 7.35 8.58 -2.04
N PHE A 80 8.07 7.49 -2.07
CA PHE A 80 9.36 7.40 -2.76
C PHE A 80 9.20 6.84 -4.18
N PRO A 81 10.10 7.16 -5.10
CA PRO A 81 10.06 6.60 -6.44
C PRO A 81 10.20 5.08 -6.40
N ALA A 82 9.29 4.37 -7.08
CA ALA A 82 9.42 2.93 -7.25
C ALA A 82 10.70 2.60 -8.05
N PRO A 83 11.37 1.46 -7.76
CA PRO A 83 12.54 1.02 -8.52
C PRO A 83 12.13 0.61 -9.95
N CYS A 84 13.10 0.59 -10.88
CA CYS A 84 12.87 -0.08 -12.13
C CYS A 84 12.80 -1.61 -11.92
N ARG A 85 12.04 -2.32 -12.77
CA ARG A 85 11.84 -3.78 -12.64
C ARG A 85 13.15 -4.57 -12.60
N PRO A 86 14.17 -4.31 -13.42
CA PRO A 86 15.43 -5.04 -13.29
C PRO A 86 16.10 -4.91 -11.93
N ALA A 87 15.91 -3.80 -11.22
CA ALA A 87 16.56 -3.56 -9.93
C ALA A 87 15.97 -4.38 -8.77
N ILE A 88 14.69 -4.79 -8.84
CA ILE A 88 14.08 -5.59 -7.76
C ILE A 88 14.56 -7.04 -7.72
N HIS A 89 15.18 -7.53 -8.79
CA HIS A 89 15.72 -8.89 -8.88
C HIS A 89 17.20 -8.97 -8.48
N ALA A 90 17.83 -7.85 -8.10
CA ALA A 90 19.24 -7.82 -7.70
C ALA A 90 19.49 -8.56 -6.39
N GLY A 91 20.64 -9.21 -6.27
CA GLY A 91 21.04 -9.96 -5.06
C GLY A 91 21.56 -9.08 -3.92
N SER A 92 21.86 -7.80 -4.18
CA SER A 92 22.40 -6.87 -3.17
C SER A 92 21.95 -5.43 -3.41
N TYR A 93 21.96 -4.63 -2.32
CA TYR A 93 21.64 -3.21 -2.41
C TYR A 93 22.53 -2.47 -3.42
N ARG A 94 23.84 -2.75 -3.44
CA ARG A 94 24.77 -2.10 -4.35
C ARG A 94 24.41 -2.41 -5.80
N GLU A 95 24.21 -3.67 -6.11
CA GLU A 95 23.80 -4.11 -7.45
C GLU A 95 22.46 -3.49 -7.87
N ALA A 96 21.45 -3.53 -6.99
CA ALA A 96 20.14 -2.91 -7.24
C ALA A 96 20.27 -1.41 -7.53
N SER A 97 21.05 -0.69 -6.72
CA SER A 97 21.29 0.74 -6.89
C SER A 97 22.06 1.07 -8.18
N ASP A 98 23.05 0.26 -8.54
CA ASP A 98 23.82 0.42 -9.78
C ASP A 98 22.93 0.13 -11.01
N ILE A 99 22.11 -0.92 -10.98
CA ILE A 99 21.12 -1.22 -12.03
C ILE A 99 20.15 -0.05 -12.16
N ASN A 100 19.52 0.37 -11.05
CA ASN A 100 18.54 1.44 -11.07
C ASN A 100 19.16 2.76 -11.61
N LYS A 101 20.39 3.06 -11.21
CA LYS A 101 21.11 4.25 -11.69
C LYS A 101 21.39 4.20 -13.18
N ARG A 102 21.82 3.05 -13.71
CA ARG A 102 22.06 2.89 -15.17
C ARG A 102 20.77 3.02 -15.96
N MET A 103 19.64 2.45 -15.43
CA MET A 103 18.38 2.38 -16.15
C MET A 103 17.55 3.66 -16.04
N THR A 104 17.67 4.41 -14.91
CA THR A 104 16.79 5.56 -14.60
C THR A 104 17.54 6.87 -14.36
N GLY A 105 18.86 6.85 -14.29
CA GLY A 105 19.69 7.97 -13.90
C GLY A 105 19.75 8.21 -12.37
N ARG A 106 19.05 7.42 -11.55
CA ARG A 106 18.93 7.60 -10.09
C ARG A 106 19.31 6.33 -9.35
N GLY A 107 20.11 6.45 -8.30
CA GLY A 107 20.35 5.35 -7.35
C GLY A 107 19.10 4.98 -6.57
N LEU A 108 19.14 3.82 -5.91
CA LEU A 108 18.07 3.34 -5.07
C LEU A 108 18.25 3.84 -3.62
N SER A 109 17.18 4.25 -2.94
CA SER A 109 17.23 4.53 -1.51
C SER A 109 17.29 3.23 -0.69
N LEU A 110 17.88 3.27 0.50
CA LEU A 110 17.84 2.11 1.42
C LEU A 110 16.40 1.74 1.80
N GLN A 111 15.51 2.71 1.90
CA GLN A 111 14.10 2.48 2.18
C GLN A 111 13.44 1.70 1.04
N THR A 112 13.65 2.08 -0.21
CA THR A 112 13.15 1.35 -1.37
C THR A 112 13.74 -0.06 -1.44
N TRP A 113 15.03 -0.19 -1.15
CA TRP A 113 15.68 -1.51 -1.11
C TRP A 113 15.08 -2.43 -0.05
N SER A 114 14.73 -1.89 1.14
CA SER A 114 14.16 -2.70 2.23
C SER A 114 12.86 -3.40 1.88
N ILE A 115 12.14 -2.89 0.87
CA ILE A 115 10.87 -3.47 0.38
C ILE A 115 11.00 -4.08 -1.03
N ALA A 116 12.19 -4.05 -1.64
CA ALA A 116 12.39 -4.52 -3.02
C ALA A 116 11.96 -5.99 -3.21
N ARG A 117 12.26 -6.86 -2.23
CA ARG A 117 11.80 -8.25 -2.24
C ARG A 117 10.28 -8.37 -2.23
N LYS A 118 9.59 -7.55 -1.44
CA LYS A 118 8.13 -7.52 -1.37
C LYS A 118 7.52 -7.03 -2.68
N ILE A 119 8.13 -6.02 -3.31
CA ILE A 119 7.74 -5.55 -4.64
C ILE A 119 7.87 -6.71 -5.65
N CYS A 120 8.99 -7.45 -5.62
CA CYS A 120 9.22 -8.60 -6.48
C CYS A 120 8.16 -9.68 -6.29
N GLU A 121 7.83 -10.07 -5.06
CA GLU A 121 6.79 -11.05 -4.75
C GLU A 121 5.42 -10.68 -5.35
N VAL A 122 5.02 -9.40 -5.23
CA VAL A 122 3.74 -8.93 -5.79
C VAL A 122 3.80 -8.83 -7.32
N ASP A 123 4.91 -8.35 -7.89
CA ASP A 123 5.10 -8.30 -9.33
C ASP A 123 4.99 -9.71 -9.96
N GLU A 124 5.66 -10.71 -9.40
CA GLU A 124 5.62 -12.10 -9.83
C GLU A 124 4.21 -12.71 -9.70
N LEU A 125 3.53 -12.48 -8.58
CA LEU A 125 2.14 -12.91 -8.40
C LEU A 125 1.23 -12.34 -9.49
N LEU A 126 1.31 -11.03 -9.72
CA LEU A 126 0.44 -10.37 -10.69
C LEU A 126 0.80 -10.72 -12.14
N LEU A 127 2.04 -11.11 -12.42
CA LEU A 127 2.44 -11.59 -13.73
C LEU A 127 1.97 -13.03 -13.99
N SER A 128 1.96 -13.89 -12.99
CA SER A 128 1.55 -15.30 -13.10
C SER A 128 0.04 -15.50 -12.95
N GLU A 129 -0.64 -14.71 -12.10
CA GLU A 129 -2.04 -14.91 -11.73
C GLU A 129 -2.97 -13.83 -12.32
N ARG A 130 -3.61 -14.14 -13.45
CA ARG A 130 -4.53 -13.19 -14.12
C ARG A 130 -5.69 -12.75 -13.20
N ALA A 131 -6.19 -13.65 -12.36
CA ALA A 131 -7.29 -13.34 -11.43
C ALA A 131 -6.85 -12.34 -10.35
N ALA A 132 -5.57 -12.35 -9.93
CA ALA A 132 -5.02 -11.40 -8.98
C ALA A 132 -5.00 -9.98 -9.56
N ARG A 133 -4.69 -9.80 -10.84
CA ARG A 133 -4.69 -8.47 -11.50
C ARG A 133 -6.04 -7.75 -11.44
N LEU A 134 -7.14 -8.49 -11.28
CA LEU A 134 -8.49 -7.93 -11.21
C LEU A 134 -8.89 -7.50 -9.81
N ARG A 135 -8.21 -8.00 -8.77
CA ARG A 135 -8.59 -7.83 -7.36
C ARG A 135 -7.56 -7.11 -6.52
N VAL A 136 -6.27 -7.29 -6.85
CA VAL A 136 -5.17 -6.66 -6.12
C VAL A 136 -4.85 -5.31 -6.75
N ARG A 137 -4.90 -4.25 -5.93
CA ARG A 137 -4.57 -2.88 -6.36
C ARG A 137 -3.68 -2.21 -5.33
N GLU A 138 -2.80 -1.31 -5.81
CA GLU A 138 -1.94 -0.50 -4.97
C GLU A 138 -2.72 0.57 -4.24
N ILE A 139 -2.44 0.73 -2.96
CA ILE A 139 -2.81 1.92 -2.18
C ILE A 139 -1.55 2.58 -1.60
N HIS A 140 -1.71 3.80 -1.13
CA HIS A 140 -0.77 4.43 -0.23
C HIS A 140 -1.52 4.95 1.00
N PRO A 141 -1.19 4.49 2.24
CA PRO A 141 -1.98 4.80 3.44
C PRO A 141 -2.20 6.29 3.66
N GLU A 142 -1.18 7.14 3.48
CA GLU A 142 -1.30 8.59 3.66
C GLU A 142 -2.28 9.23 2.67
N ILE A 143 -2.42 8.68 1.44
CA ILE A 143 -3.43 9.10 0.46
C ILE A 143 -4.82 8.72 0.96
N CYS A 144 -5.01 7.49 1.45
CA CYS A 144 -6.29 7.03 1.98
C CYS A 144 -6.71 7.85 3.21
N PHE A 145 -5.78 8.08 4.15
CA PHE A 145 -6.06 8.95 5.32
C PHE A 145 -6.42 10.37 4.90
N ARG A 146 -5.71 10.96 3.92
CA ARG A 146 -6.06 12.28 3.39
C ARG A 146 -7.45 12.29 2.76
N ALA A 147 -7.81 11.28 1.98
CA ALA A 147 -9.12 11.18 1.35
C ALA A 147 -10.25 11.10 2.39
N PHE A 148 -10.06 10.38 3.47
CA PHE A 148 -11.04 10.30 4.56
C PHE A 148 -11.10 11.57 5.40
N ALA A 149 -9.96 12.16 5.77
CA ALA A 149 -9.88 13.34 6.63
C ALA A 149 -10.16 14.66 5.88
N GLY A 150 -9.92 14.70 4.55
CA GLY A 150 -9.96 15.93 3.76
C GLY A 150 -8.67 16.78 3.84
N HIS A 151 -7.67 16.34 4.58
CA HIS A 151 -6.36 17.00 4.74
C HIS A 151 -5.27 15.96 5.03
N SER A 152 -4.02 16.31 4.72
CA SER A 152 -2.88 15.45 5.05
C SER A 152 -2.68 15.32 6.56
N MET A 153 -2.25 14.13 7.02
CA MET A 153 -1.96 13.87 8.44
C MET A 153 -0.87 14.80 8.96
N ARG A 154 -1.12 15.42 10.12
CA ARG A 154 -0.22 16.41 10.71
C ARG A 154 1.00 15.77 11.37
N HIS A 155 0.77 14.64 12.07
CA HIS A 155 1.78 13.97 12.88
C HIS A 155 2.33 12.72 12.20
N SER A 156 3.62 12.43 12.44
CA SER A 156 4.24 11.20 11.95
C SER A 156 3.58 9.97 12.57
N LYS A 157 3.28 8.93 11.77
CA LYS A 157 2.71 7.66 12.23
C LYS A 157 3.56 6.95 13.30
N LYS A 158 4.86 7.25 13.38
CA LYS A 158 5.77 6.71 14.39
C LYS A 158 5.59 7.32 15.78
N ARG A 159 4.91 8.46 15.91
CA ARG A 159 4.59 9.12 17.18
C ARG A 159 3.21 8.73 17.69
N ALA A 160 3.02 8.81 18.97
CA ALA A 160 1.72 8.50 19.60
C ALA A 160 0.59 9.39 19.06
N GLU A 161 0.86 10.70 18.90
CA GLU A 161 -0.09 11.67 18.36
C GLU A 161 -0.51 11.31 16.94
N GLY A 162 0.44 10.86 16.10
CA GLY A 162 0.16 10.49 14.72
C GLY A 162 -0.61 9.17 14.61
N ARG A 163 -0.40 8.24 15.52
CA ARG A 163 -1.23 7.03 15.60
C ARG A 163 -2.65 7.37 16.04
N LEU A 164 -2.80 8.19 17.09
CA LEU A 164 -4.11 8.65 17.57
C LEU A 164 -4.87 9.42 16.49
N GLU A 165 -4.20 10.30 15.75
CA GLU A 165 -4.78 11.04 14.63
C GLU A 165 -5.41 10.08 13.59
N ARG A 166 -4.66 9.04 13.16
CA ARG A 166 -5.14 8.04 12.19
C ARG A 166 -6.24 7.15 12.74
N THR A 167 -6.13 6.74 14.01
CA THR A 167 -7.18 5.96 14.67
C THR A 167 -8.51 6.72 14.69
N ARG A 168 -8.50 8.01 15.05
CA ARG A 168 -9.72 8.84 15.04
C ARG A 168 -10.34 8.98 13.65
N VAL A 169 -9.52 9.13 12.61
CA VAL A 169 -10.01 9.15 11.22
C VAL A 169 -10.68 7.83 10.89
N LEU A 170 -10.07 6.69 11.21
CA LEU A 170 -10.64 5.38 10.95
C LEU A 170 -11.93 5.14 11.75
N GLU A 171 -11.98 5.52 13.04
CA GLU A 171 -13.17 5.40 13.89
C GLU A 171 -14.37 6.18 13.33
N SER A 172 -14.14 7.31 12.67
CA SER A 172 -15.20 8.09 12.05
C SER A 172 -15.78 7.41 10.79
N ILE A 173 -15.10 6.43 10.21
CA ILE A 173 -15.51 5.72 8.99
C ILE A 173 -15.95 4.27 9.31
N TYR A 174 -15.26 3.61 10.23
CA TYR A 174 -15.48 2.21 10.58
C TYR A 174 -15.49 2.02 12.10
N SER A 175 -16.66 1.74 12.66
CA SER A 175 -16.86 1.59 14.14
C SER A 175 -16.11 0.42 14.76
N GLY A 176 -15.72 -0.59 13.95
CA GLY A 176 -14.90 -1.73 14.40
C GLY A 176 -13.40 -1.43 14.53
N THR A 177 -12.96 -0.20 14.26
CA THR A 177 -11.55 0.22 14.31
C THR A 177 -10.83 -0.19 15.60
N PRO A 178 -11.36 0.02 16.83
CA PRO A 178 -10.64 -0.30 18.06
C PRO A 178 -10.29 -1.78 18.20
N GLY A 179 -11.14 -2.67 17.72
CA GLY A 179 -10.95 -4.11 17.87
C GLY A 179 -9.84 -4.69 16.99
N VAL A 180 -9.49 -4.06 15.87
CA VAL A 180 -8.43 -4.59 14.98
C VAL A 180 -7.04 -4.54 15.63
N PRO A 181 -6.59 -3.44 16.25
CA PRO A 181 -5.35 -3.43 17.03
C PRO A 181 -5.37 -4.41 18.21
N GLU A 182 -6.50 -4.60 18.87
CA GLU A 182 -6.66 -5.56 19.97
C GLU A 182 -6.45 -7.00 19.48
N ASP A 183 -7.13 -7.40 18.41
CA ASP A 183 -6.98 -8.69 17.78
C ASP A 183 -5.53 -8.94 17.33
N ALA A 184 -4.91 -7.95 16.68
CA ALA A 184 -3.53 -8.02 16.24
C ALA A 184 -2.54 -8.16 17.41
N ARG A 185 -2.75 -7.45 18.53
CA ARG A 185 -1.88 -7.53 19.70
C ARG A 185 -2.08 -8.82 20.48
N SER A 186 -3.25 -9.42 20.44
CA SER A 186 -3.50 -10.75 21.02
C SER A 186 -2.77 -11.85 20.26
N ALA A 187 -2.62 -11.70 18.94
CA ALA A 187 -2.03 -12.72 18.07
C ALA A 187 -0.52 -12.52 17.81
N TYR A 188 -0.04 -11.26 17.75
CA TYR A 188 1.31 -10.94 17.27
C TYR A 188 2.06 -9.97 18.18
N ARG A 189 3.36 -10.20 18.34
CA ARG A 189 4.24 -9.29 19.10
C ARG A 189 4.54 -8.02 18.26
N CYS A 190 4.78 -6.89 18.95
CA CYS A 190 5.13 -5.62 18.28
C CYS A 190 6.38 -5.70 17.39
N ARG A 191 7.30 -6.64 17.65
CA ARG A 191 8.49 -6.87 16.81
C ARG A 191 8.18 -7.62 15.50
N GLU A 192 7.03 -8.27 15.39
CA GLU A 192 6.56 -9.02 14.21
C GLU A 192 5.69 -8.12 13.33
N VAL A 193 4.75 -7.41 13.97
CA VAL A 193 3.84 -6.46 13.33
C VAL A 193 3.87 -5.15 14.13
N ALA A 194 4.34 -4.06 13.54
CA ALA A 194 4.37 -2.77 14.21
C ALA A 194 2.96 -2.14 14.27
N THR A 195 2.78 -1.12 15.12
CA THR A 195 1.46 -0.47 15.25
C THR A 195 1.08 0.30 13.98
N ASP A 196 2.06 0.85 13.29
CA ASP A 196 1.85 1.52 12.01
C ASP A 196 1.45 0.51 10.92
N ASP A 197 2.04 -0.69 10.85
CA ASP A 197 1.64 -1.74 9.91
C ASP A 197 0.14 -2.12 10.09
N ILE A 198 -0.34 -2.18 11.34
CA ILE A 198 -1.75 -2.47 11.64
C ILE A 198 -2.68 -1.37 11.09
N LEU A 199 -2.33 -0.09 11.34
CA LEU A 199 -3.14 1.04 10.89
C LEU A 199 -3.12 1.19 9.36
N ASP A 200 -1.99 0.90 8.73
CA ASP A 200 -1.83 0.97 7.28
C ASP A 200 -2.62 -0.16 6.58
N ALA A 201 -2.57 -1.39 7.10
CA ALA A 201 -3.41 -2.47 6.60
C ALA A 201 -4.91 -2.23 6.87
N LEU A 202 -5.26 -1.65 8.03
CA LEU A 202 -6.65 -1.35 8.36
C LEU A 202 -7.22 -0.25 7.45
N VAL A 203 -6.48 0.84 7.20
CA VAL A 203 -6.97 1.87 6.27
C VAL A 203 -7.15 1.33 4.86
N ALA A 204 -6.29 0.39 4.44
CA ALA A 204 -6.44 -0.31 3.15
C ALA A 204 -7.72 -1.15 3.12
N ALA A 205 -8.02 -1.93 4.17
CA ALA A 205 -9.23 -2.74 4.26
C ALA A 205 -10.50 -1.89 4.30
N VAL A 206 -10.50 -0.80 5.08
CA VAL A 206 -11.61 0.16 5.15
C VAL A 206 -11.83 0.82 3.80
N THR A 207 -10.74 1.25 3.12
CA THR A 207 -10.81 1.81 1.76
C THR A 207 -11.43 0.82 0.77
N ALA A 208 -11.03 -0.46 0.81
CA ALA A 208 -11.61 -1.50 -0.03
C ALA A 208 -13.12 -1.71 0.24
N MET A 209 -13.52 -1.69 1.51
CA MET A 209 -14.90 -1.91 1.93
C MET A 209 -15.82 -0.74 1.58
N VAL A 210 -15.39 0.49 1.86
CA VAL A 210 -16.17 1.71 1.59
C VAL A 210 -16.19 2.00 0.08
N GLY A 211 -15.08 1.74 -0.62
CA GLY A 211 -14.94 1.94 -2.06
C GLY A 211 -15.59 0.87 -2.95
N ARG A 212 -16.46 0.02 -2.39
CA ARG A 212 -17.13 -1.06 -3.14
C ARG A 212 -17.93 -0.60 -4.36
N GLU A 213 -18.40 0.63 -4.37
CA GLU A 213 -19.18 1.25 -5.46
C GLU A 213 -18.29 2.00 -6.46
N GLY A 214 -17.04 2.18 -6.14
CA GLY A 214 -16.02 2.83 -6.97
C GLY A 214 -14.87 3.39 -6.14
N LEU A 215 -13.67 3.20 -6.66
CA LEU A 215 -12.45 3.76 -6.10
C LEU A 215 -11.94 4.88 -7.01
N GLY A 216 -11.57 6.00 -6.42
CA GLY A 216 -10.75 7.01 -7.09
C GLY A 216 -9.33 6.47 -7.31
N SER A 217 -8.59 7.07 -8.23
CA SER A 217 -7.23 6.68 -8.54
C SER A 217 -6.33 7.88 -8.82
N ILE A 218 -5.06 7.75 -8.48
CA ILE A 218 -3.98 8.67 -8.83
C ILE A 218 -3.02 7.90 -9.76
N PRO A 219 -2.82 8.35 -11.01
CA PRO A 219 -3.58 9.39 -11.71
C PRO A 219 -5.03 8.98 -11.96
N GLU A 220 -5.91 9.94 -12.25
CA GLU A 220 -7.32 9.67 -12.55
C GLU A 220 -7.49 8.60 -13.64
N THR A 221 -6.65 8.65 -14.68
CA THR A 221 -6.53 7.60 -15.68
C THR A 221 -5.24 6.82 -15.42
N ALA A 222 -5.37 5.56 -15.01
CA ALA A 222 -4.23 4.70 -14.72
C ALA A 222 -3.31 4.52 -15.94
N GLU A 223 -2.00 4.64 -15.71
CA GLU A 223 -1.00 4.18 -16.69
C GLU A 223 -0.79 2.67 -16.54
N PHE A 224 -0.26 2.06 -17.59
CA PHE A 224 0.13 0.65 -17.57
C PHE A 224 1.62 0.52 -17.87
N ASP A 225 2.26 -0.41 -17.18
CA ASP A 225 3.64 -0.75 -17.48
C ASP A 225 3.75 -1.65 -18.73
N SER A 226 4.97 -1.99 -19.12
CA SER A 226 5.25 -2.84 -20.29
C SER A 226 4.70 -4.27 -20.18
N ARG A 227 4.30 -4.69 -18.99
CA ARG A 227 3.72 -6.01 -18.70
C ARG A 227 2.19 -5.97 -18.53
N GLY A 228 1.58 -4.78 -18.70
CA GLY A 228 0.15 -4.56 -18.55
C GLY A 228 -0.33 -4.49 -17.11
N LEU A 229 0.57 -4.23 -16.14
CA LEU A 229 0.19 -3.95 -14.76
C LEU A 229 -0.12 -2.46 -14.59
N ARG A 230 -1.12 -2.16 -13.78
CA ARG A 230 -1.55 -0.78 -13.52
C ARG A 230 -0.53 -0.05 -12.65
N MET A 231 -0.16 1.17 -13.05
CA MET A 231 0.61 2.12 -12.24
C MET A 231 -0.35 3.18 -11.72
N GLU A 232 -0.96 2.91 -10.58
CA GLU A 232 -1.95 3.77 -9.93
C GLU A 232 -1.90 3.60 -8.42
N MET A 233 -2.41 4.57 -7.66
CA MET A 233 -2.73 4.43 -6.24
C MET A 233 -4.21 4.68 -6.06
N VAL A 234 -4.95 3.71 -5.50
CA VAL A 234 -6.39 3.84 -5.32
C VAL A 234 -6.74 4.39 -3.95
N TYR A 235 -7.88 5.07 -3.86
CA TYR A 235 -8.41 5.63 -2.63
C TYR A 235 -9.95 5.67 -2.67
N CYS A 236 -10.57 5.90 -1.53
CA CYS A 236 -12.00 6.20 -1.40
C CYS A 236 -12.20 7.36 -0.43
N GLY A 237 -13.21 8.18 -0.68
CA GLY A 237 -13.51 9.34 0.15
C GLY A 237 -13.67 10.61 -0.65
N ARG A 238 -13.25 11.75 -0.07
CA ARG A 238 -13.34 13.05 -0.73
C ARG A 238 -12.38 13.13 -1.91
N ASP A 239 -12.74 13.97 -2.89
CA ASP A 239 -11.80 14.33 -3.96
C ASP A 239 -10.52 14.94 -3.34
N ILE A 240 -9.40 14.40 -3.76
CA ILE A 240 -8.06 14.76 -3.25
C ILE A 240 -7.30 15.58 -4.29
N GLY A 241 -7.81 16.75 -4.61
CA GLY A 241 -7.03 17.73 -5.39
C GLY A 241 -5.66 18.03 -4.77
N PRO A 242 -4.74 18.73 -5.50
CA PRO A 242 -3.43 19.07 -4.97
C PRO A 242 -3.54 19.84 -3.65
N ALA A 243 -2.58 19.62 -2.75
CA ALA A 243 -2.48 20.39 -1.51
C ALA A 243 -2.19 21.87 -1.87
N HIS A 244 -3.02 22.75 -1.39
CA HIS A 244 -2.81 24.22 -1.50
C HIS A 244 -1.77 24.69 -0.48
#